data_6f04dc32f29acfe8cf2e765e3e78de84
#
_entry.id   6f04dc32f29acfe8cf2e765e3e78de84
#
_cell.length_a   1.000
_cell.length_b   1.000
_cell.length_c   1.000
_cell.angle_alpha   90.00
_cell.angle_beta   90.00
_cell.angle_gamma   90.00
#
_symmetry.space_group_name_H-M   'P 1'
#
loop_
_entity.id
_entity.type
_entity.pdbx_description
1 polymer ?
#
loop_
_entity_poly.entity_id
_entity_poly.type
_entity_poly.pdbx_seq_one_letter_code
_entity_poly.pdbx_strand_id
1 'polypeptide(L)'
;MSRGALVVALLVAAPGIAAADANDLVLSRLAQPVDLGTGGTIFVPQNADFRSLASQLGVVLAPHMLTPADTLGFSGFQLTVDFSSTQIDSTAPYWRALQSSPDPRGTGGMAHGAGTQETVGFFVRKGMWFPVPAIEVGAGAVHLVNSRVWTGQFYTKLALHEGYHQFPLPSLAVRGGVSRMMNQNQLDLTVASLDATVSKHFGIGGTWRFDPYVGFNLLMIVPRSEVIDPTPNVDPLVMGNEMDATNSFVFKDQNNIYRNRFLVGMKFQYYIVQLTVEATFATAGTSIDDRPGVTDTCAPMSMTTNCDAKDAAAGQRTFSFSLGLDF
;
A
#
# COMPACT_ATOMS: atom_id res chain seq x y z
N MET A 1 39.63 24.00 19.57
CA MET A 1 39.29 22.82 18.77
C MET A 1 38.37 21.94 19.59
N SER A 2 37.08 22.10 19.40
CA SER A 2 36.03 21.37 20.15
C SER A 2 35.56 20.19 19.30
N ARG A 3 35.75 18.98 19.85
CA ARG A 3 35.33 17.73 19.22
C ARG A 3 33.82 17.59 19.40
N GLY A 4 33.06 17.87 18.35
CA GLY A 4 31.64 17.52 18.30
C GLY A 4 31.50 15.99 18.23
N ALA A 5 31.02 15.40 19.32
CA ALA A 5 30.67 14.00 19.35
C ALA A 5 29.41 13.78 18.52
N LEU A 6 29.55 13.09 17.38
CA LEU A 6 28.46 12.56 16.59
C LEU A 6 27.84 11.39 17.38
N VAL A 7 26.75 11.64 18.06
CA VAL A 7 25.96 10.57 18.70
C VAL A 7 25.14 9.91 17.60
N VAL A 8 25.72 8.88 16.99
CA VAL A 8 24.97 7.90 16.19
C VAL A 8 24.22 7.05 17.21
N ALA A 9 22.93 7.29 17.36
CA ALA A 9 22.04 6.39 18.10
C ALA A 9 21.95 5.08 17.30
N LEU A 10 22.78 4.11 17.68
CA LEU A 10 22.64 2.72 17.25
C LEU A 10 21.32 2.22 17.89
N LEU A 11 20.26 2.14 17.11
CA LEU A 11 19.10 1.33 17.43
C LEU A 11 19.58 -0.12 17.48
N VAL A 12 19.89 -0.59 18.67
CA VAL A 12 20.12 -2.01 18.93
C VAL A 12 18.79 -2.70 18.71
N ALA A 13 18.63 -3.32 17.54
CA ALA A 13 17.56 -4.26 17.29
C ALA A 13 17.77 -5.44 18.26
N ALA A 14 17.09 -5.42 19.39
CA ALA A 14 16.97 -6.60 20.22
C ALA A 14 16.29 -7.68 19.34
N PRO A 15 16.80 -8.93 19.32
CA PRO A 15 16.11 -10.02 18.66
C PRO A 15 14.77 -10.21 19.37
N GLY A 16 13.72 -9.66 18.80
CA GLY A 16 12.37 -9.89 19.26
C GLY A 16 12.10 -11.39 19.18
N ILE A 17 11.57 -11.96 20.26
CA ILE A 17 10.90 -13.26 20.22
C ILE A 17 9.99 -13.20 19.00
N ALA A 18 10.03 -14.23 18.13
CA ALA A 18 9.23 -14.29 16.91
C ALA A 18 7.74 -14.42 17.25
N ALA A 19 7.15 -13.35 17.76
CA ALA A 19 5.72 -13.19 17.85
C ALA A 19 5.26 -12.63 16.51
N ALA A 20 4.22 -13.21 15.92
CA ALA A 20 3.60 -12.62 14.75
C ALA A 20 2.96 -11.29 15.15
N ASP A 21 3.25 -10.24 14.39
CA ASP A 21 2.72 -8.91 14.64
C ASP A 21 1.24 -8.81 14.22
N ALA A 22 0.49 -7.89 14.82
CA ALA A 22 -0.96 -7.80 14.66
C ALA A 22 -1.40 -7.62 13.20
N ASN A 23 -0.60 -6.91 12.39
CA ASN A 23 -0.86 -6.63 10.98
C ASN A 23 -0.10 -7.57 10.03
N ASP A 24 0.52 -8.64 10.54
CA ASP A 24 1.08 -9.67 9.68
C ASP A 24 -0.03 -10.42 8.92
N LEU A 25 0.28 -10.82 7.69
CA LEU A 25 -0.66 -11.51 6.81
C LEU A 25 -0.54 -13.03 6.97
N VAL A 26 -1.69 -13.68 7.15
CA VAL A 26 -1.85 -15.14 7.19
C VAL A 26 -2.87 -15.52 6.12
N LEU A 27 -2.40 -15.66 4.87
CA LEU A 27 -3.28 -15.89 3.73
C LEU A 27 -4.00 -17.24 3.76
N SER A 28 -3.49 -18.22 4.53
CA SER A 28 -4.19 -19.51 4.70
C SER A 28 -5.59 -19.35 5.31
N ARG A 29 -5.86 -18.25 6.03
CA ARG A 29 -7.19 -17.92 6.57
C ARG A 29 -8.21 -17.54 5.49
N LEU A 30 -7.76 -17.21 4.26
CA LEU A 30 -8.64 -16.95 3.12
C LEU A 30 -9.03 -18.22 2.36
N ALA A 31 -8.61 -19.40 2.81
CA ALA A 31 -9.09 -20.67 2.27
C ALA A 31 -10.21 -21.23 3.16
N GLN A 32 -11.18 -21.87 2.52
CA GLN A 32 -12.27 -22.55 3.18
C GLN A 32 -11.98 -24.03 3.28
N PRO A 33 -11.98 -24.63 4.48
CA PRO A 33 -11.87 -26.06 4.62
C PRO A 33 -13.15 -26.74 4.14
N VAL A 34 -13.02 -27.77 3.31
CA VAL A 34 -14.11 -28.60 2.79
C VAL A 34 -13.84 -30.03 3.19
N ASP A 35 -14.76 -30.61 3.98
CA ASP A 35 -14.70 -32.00 4.37
C ASP A 35 -15.18 -32.90 3.21
N LEU A 36 -14.37 -33.86 2.83
CA LEU A 36 -14.66 -34.81 1.74
C LEU A 36 -15.54 -35.99 2.19
N GLY A 37 -15.95 -36.06 3.48
CA GLY A 37 -16.76 -37.13 4.01
C GLY A 37 -16.04 -38.49 4.15
N THR A 38 -14.80 -38.58 3.68
CA THR A 38 -13.94 -39.78 3.76
C THR A 38 -12.86 -39.64 4.84
N GLY A 39 -12.98 -38.62 5.72
CA GLY A 39 -12.02 -38.32 6.77
C GLY A 39 -10.89 -37.38 6.31
N GLY A 40 -10.94 -36.88 5.07
CA GLY A 40 -10.00 -35.91 4.52
C GLY A 40 -10.60 -34.50 4.41
N THR A 41 -9.82 -33.47 4.72
CA THR A 41 -10.18 -32.07 4.52
C THR A 41 -9.28 -31.46 3.44
N ILE A 42 -9.87 -30.79 2.47
CA ILE A 42 -9.13 -29.98 1.49
C ILE A 42 -9.39 -28.49 1.75
N PHE A 43 -8.45 -27.63 1.35
CA PHE A 43 -8.57 -26.20 1.48
C PHE A 43 -8.83 -25.56 0.11
N VAL A 44 -9.96 -24.89 -0.03
CA VAL A 44 -10.37 -24.20 -1.28
C VAL A 44 -10.08 -22.71 -1.15
N PRO A 45 -9.14 -22.15 -1.94
CA PRO A 45 -8.79 -20.74 -1.89
C PRO A 45 -9.97 -19.86 -2.32
N GLN A 46 -10.26 -18.82 -1.52
CA GLN A 46 -11.29 -17.82 -1.83
C GLN A 46 -10.63 -16.69 -2.62
N ASN A 47 -10.58 -16.82 -3.95
CA ASN A 47 -9.86 -15.89 -4.83
C ASN A 47 -10.47 -14.49 -4.83
N ALA A 48 -11.78 -14.33 -4.66
CA ALA A 48 -12.44 -13.03 -4.52
C ALA A 48 -12.01 -12.28 -3.25
N ASP A 49 -11.89 -13.00 -2.11
CA ASP A 49 -11.38 -12.42 -0.87
C ASP A 49 -9.91 -12.01 -1.02
N PHE A 50 -9.10 -12.84 -1.65
CA PHE A 50 -7.70 -12.52 -1.95
C PHE A 50 -7.58 -11.27 -2.83
N ARG A 51 -8.42 -11.15 -3.87
CA ARG A 51 -8.47 -9.97 -4.73
C ARG A 51 -8.85 -8.72 -3.93
N SER A 52 -9.89 -8.80 -3.10
CA SER A 52 -10.40 -7.67 -2.32
C SER A 52 -9.37 -7.23 -1.25
N LEU A 53 -8.70 -8.18 -0.59
CA LEU A 53 -7.60 -7.89 0.32
C LEU A 53 -6.47 -7.16 -0.42
N ALA A 54 -6.01 -7.70 -1.55
CA ALA A 54 -4.93 -7.13 -2.34
C ALA A 54 -5.28 -5.73 -2.86
N SER A 55 -6.55 -5.51 -3.26
CA SER A 55 -7.08 -4.23 -3.69
C SER A 55 -6.99 -3.18 -2.58
N GLN A 56 -7.40 -3.49 -1.35
CA GLN A 56 -7.30 -2.56 -0.22
C GLN A 56 -5.87 -2.39 0.28
N LEU A 57 -5.12 -3.47 0.42
CA LEU A 57 -3.72 -3.41 0.86
C LEU A 57 -2.86 -2.65 -0.15
N GLY A 58 -3.17 -2.79 -1.44
CA GLY A 58 -2.52 -2.04 -2.51
C GLY A 58 -2.71 -0.54 -2.38
N VAL A 59 -3.85 -0.06 -1.87
CA VAL A 59 -4.06 1.37 -1.56
C VAL A 59 -3.24 1.81 -0.35
N VAL A 60 -3.16 0.96 0.69
CA VAL A 60 -2.36 1.25 1.91
C VAL A 60 -0.87 1.40 1.59
N LEU A 61 -0.35 0.52 0.72
CA LEU A 61 1.08 0.45 0.38
C LEU A 61 1.44 1.18 -0.91
N ALA A 62 0.48 1.84 -1.55
CA ALA A 62 0.71 2.60 -2.77
C ALA A 62 1.65 3.79 -2.55
N PRO A 63 2.38 4.23 -3.59
CA PRO A 63 3.12 5.47 -3.52
C PRO A 63 2.22 6.65 -3.12
N HIS A 64 2.64 7.42 -2.09
CA HIS A 64 1.99 8.64 -1.66
C HIS A 64 2.64 9.84 -2.34
N MET A 65 1.84 10.86 -2.66
CA MET A 65 2.40 12.05 -3.29
C MET A 65 3.19 12.88 -2.29
N LEU A 66 2.52 13.44 -1.31
CA LEU A 66 3.07 14.30 -0.25
C LEU A 66 4.01 15.41 -0.77
N THR A 67 3.77 15.80 -2.03
CA THR A 67 4.50 16.91 -2.69
C THR A 67 3.58 17.65 -3.64
N PRO A 68 3.70 19.01 -3.75
CA PRO A 68 3.02 19.79 -4.77
C PRO A 68 3.51 19.45 -6.19
N ALA A 69 2.92 20.09 -7.20
CA ALA A 69 3.27 19.88 -8.60
C ALA A 69 4.67 20.39 -8.96
N ASP A 70 5.15 21.43 -8.28
CA ASP A 70 6.49 21.96 -8.51
C ASP A 70 7.56 20.91 -8.19
N THR A 71 8.65 20.92 -8.96
CA THR A 71 9.83 20.11 -8.68
C THR A 71 10.75 20.84 -7.68
N LEU A 72 11.73 20.11 -7.15
CA LEU A 72 12.76 20.69 -6.30
C LEU A 72 13.75 21.58 -7.09
N GLY A 73 13.64 21.59 -8.42
CA GLY A 73 14.56 22.30 -9.29
C GLY A 73 15.95 21.67 -9.36
N PHE A 74 16.79 22.28 -10.20
CA PHE A 74 18.20 21.86 -10.31
C PHE A 74 18.93 22.03 -8.98
N SER A 75 19.65 21.02 -8.56
CA SER A 75 20.35 20.90 -7.27
C SER A 75 19.47 20.67 -6.04
N GLY A 76 18.16 20.92 -6.07
CA GLY A 76 17.28 20.70 -4.93
C GLY A 76 17.36 19.25 -4.42
N PHE A 77 17.40 19.09 -3.13
CA PHE A 77 17.46 17.81 -2.43
C PHE A 77 16.56 17.84 -1.20
N GLN A 78 15.81 16.78 -0.99
CA GLN A 78 14.85 16.71 0.09
C GLN A 78 14.92 15.37 0.80
N LEU A 79 14.83 15.42 2.13
CA LEU A 79 14.67 14.26 3.00
C LEU A 79 13.37 14.40 3.77
N THR A 80 12.54 13.35 3.78
CA THR A 80 11.29 13.35 4.55
C THR A 80 11.08 12.07 5.33
N VAL A 81 10.38 12.22 6.45
CA VAL A 81 9.72 11.14 7.17
C VAL A 81 8.23 11.33 7.01
N ASP A 82 7.59 10.32 6.49
CA ASP A 82 6.18 10.33 6.13
C ASP A 82 5.42 9.39 7.06
N PHE A 83 4.25 9.80 7.51
CA PHE A 83 3.31 8.98 8.27
C PHE A 83 1.95 9.01 7.58
N SER A 84 1.31 7.84 7.48
CA SER A 84 -0.02 7.73 6.91
C SER A 84 -0.90 6.79 7.72
N SER A 85 -2.17 7.13 7.83
CA SER A 85 -3.21 6.29 8.43
C SER A 85 -4.33 6.10 7.43
N THR A 86 -4.55 4.85 7.02
CA THR A 86 -5.56 4.48 6.03
C THR A 86 -6.69 3.73 6.70
N GLN A 87 -7.91 4.24 6.55
CA GLN A 87 -9.12 3.59 7.04
C GLN A 87 -9.41 2.35 6.21
N ILE A 88 -9.72 1.23 6.89
CA ILE A 88 -10.14 -0.02 6.30
C ILE A 88 -11.47 -0.48 6.90
N ASP A 89 -12.21 -1.32 6.18
CA ASP A 89 -13.35 -2.05 6.73
C ASP A 89 -12.85 -3.36 7.35
N SER A 90 -12.44 -3.30 8.61
CA SER A 90 -11.91 -4.48 9.33
C SER A 90 -12.96 -5.58 9.53
N THR A 91 -14.25 -5.29 9.29
CA THR A 91 -15.35 -6.28 9.39
C THR A 91 -15.50 -7.10 8.12
N ALA A 92 -14.90 -6.64 7.01
CA ALA A 92 -14.98 -7.35 5.75
C ALA A 92 -14.25 -8.72 5.83
N PRO A 93 -14.81 -9.77 5.22
CA PRO A 93 -14.33 -11.15 5.38
C PRO A 93 -12.88 -11.35 4.90
N TYR A 94 -12.40 -10.56 3.96
CA TYR A 94 -11.02 -10.66 3.47
C TYR A 94 -9.98 -10.13 4.47
N TRP A 95 -10.34 -9.28 5.44
CA TRP A 95 -9.43 -8.83 6.49
C TRP A 95 -9.19 -9.89 7.59
N ARG A 96 -9.88 -11.04 7.54
CA ARG A 96 -9.52 -12.21 8.39
C ARG A 96 -8.09 -12.71 8.14
N ALA A 97 -7.47 -12.31 7.05
CA ALA A 97 -6.07 -12.59 6.76
C ALA A 97 -5.09 -11.88 7.70
N LEU A 98 -5.49 -10.85 8.46
CA LEU A 98 -4.62 -10.24 9.46
C LEU A 98 -4.47 -11.15 10.69
N GLN A 99 -3.26 -11.19 11.24
CA GLN A 99 -2.97 -11.98 12.44
C GLN A 99 -3.84 -11.58 13.64
N SER A 100 -4.16 -10.29 13.79
CA SER A 100 -5.03 -9.77 14.84
C SER A 100 -6.51 -10.12 14.65
N SER A 101 -6.92 -10.52 13.45
CA SER A 101 -8.30 -10.96 13.22
C SER A 101 -8.51 -12.36 13.75
N PRO A 102 -9.74 -12.70 14.21
CA PRO A 102 -10.03 -14.04 14.70
C PRO A 102 -9.86 -15.06 13.58
N ASP A 103 -9.26 -16.19 13.93
CA ASP A 103 -9.19 -17.33 13.00
C ASP A 103 -10.61 -17.89 12.81
N PRO A 104 -11.15 -17.91 11.58
CA PRO A 104 -12.48 -18.45 11.31
C PRO A 104 -12.60 -19.94 11.64
N ARG A 105 -11.47 -20.62 11.82
CA ARG A 105 -11.39 -22.04 12.24
C ARG A 105 -11.32 -22.22 13.76
N GLY A 106 -11.14 -21.12 14.50
CA GLY A 106 -11.07 -21.12 15.97
C GLY A 106 -12.41 -20.81 16.62
N THR A 107 -12.61 -21.29 17.85
CA THR A 107 -13.79 -21.00 18.67
C THR A 107 -13.72 -19.65 19.39
N GLY A 108 -12.78 -18.80 19.04
CA GLY A 108 -12.57 -17.49 19.63
C GLY A 108 -13.55 -16.43 19.09
N GLY A 109 -14.08 -15.60 19.99
CA GLY A 109 -15.05 -14.55 19.66
C GLY A 109 -14.55 -13.52 18.63
N MET A 110 -15.48 -12.82 17.99
CA MET A 110 -15.27 -11.86 16.93
C MET A 110 -14.59 -10.57 17.42
N ALA A 111 -13.28 -10.61 17.63
CA ALA A 111 -12.48 -9.40 17.71
C ALA A 111 -12.01 -9.08 16.29
N HIS A 112 -12.48 -7.96 15.73
CA HIS A 112 -11.99 -7.47 14.47
C HIS A 112 -10.64 -6.77 14.66
N GLY A 113 -9.76 -6.84 13.68
CA GLY A 113 -8.53 -6.05 13.64
C GLY A 113 -8.80 -4.54 13.72
N ALA A 114 -7.74 -3.76 13.84
CA ALA A 114 -7.84 -2.29 13.84
C ALA A 114 -8.54 -1.79 12.57
N GLY A 115 -9.41 -0.79 12.69
CA GLY A 115 -10.11 -0.17 11.57
C GLY A 115 -9.24 0.75 10.72
N THR A 116 -7.93 0.83 11.03
CA THR A 116 -6.93 1.63 10.32
C THR A 116 -5.65 0.82 10.12
N GLN A 117 -4.98 1.07 9.00
CA GLN A 117 -3.63 0.60 8.72
C GLN A 117 -2.68 1.79 8.69
N GLU A 118 -1.65 1.72 9.49
CA GLU A 118 -0.69 2.81 9.68
C GLU A 118 0.63 2.48 9.01
N THR A 119 1.20 3.46 8.32
CA THR A 119 2.50 3.31 7.67
C THR A 119 3.44 4.45 8.04
N VAL A 120 4.72 4.13 8.16
CA VAL A 120 5.81 5.09 8.36
C VAL A 120 6.81 4.92 7.24
N GLY A 121 7.19 6.02 6.58
CA GLY A 121 8.11 6.02 5.45
C GLY A 121 9.26 6.99 5.63
N PHE A 122 10.35 6.68 4.94
CA PHE A 122 11.49 7.58 4.77
C PHE A 122 11.76 7.75 3.28
N PHE A 123 11.88 9.00 2.82
CA PHE A 123 12.08 9.32 1.42
C PHE A 123 13.23 10.28 1.20
N VAL A 124 13.90 10.06 0.09
CA VAL A 124 14.93 10.92 -0.49
C VAL A 124 14.43 11.37 -1.85
N ARG A 125 14.50 12.67 -2.12
CA ARG A 125 14.05 13.27 -3.38
C ARG A 125 15.14 14.16 -3.93
N LYS A 126 15.28 14.17 -5.27
CA LYS A 126 16.28 14.93 -5.98
C LYS A 126 15.71 15.56 -7.23
N GLY A 127 15.84 16.88 -7.34
CA GLY A 127 15.55 17.59 -8.56
C GLY A 127 16.67 17.41 -9.59
N MET A 128 16.31 17.20 -10.83
CA MET A 128 17.20 16.93 -11.95
C MET A 128 17.04 17.99 -13.03
N TRP A 129 18.07 18.20 -13.85
CA TRP A 129 17.98 19.07 -15.00
C TRP A 129 18.14 18.32 -16.34
N PHE A 130 18.68 17.13 -16.28
CA PHE A 130 18.88 16.26 -17.43
C PHE A 130 18.04 14.98 -17.26
N PRO A 131 17.44 14.42 -18.31
CA PRO A 131 17.49 14.82 -19.73
C PRO A 131 16.65 16.06 -20.07
N VAL A 132 15.69 16.42 -19.21
CA VAL A 132 14.82 17.61 -19.39
C VAL A 132 14.79 18.37 -18.07
N PRO A 133 14.85 19.70 -18.05
CA PRO A 133 14.60 20.47 -16.83
C PRO A 133 13.19 20.17 -16.29
N ALA A 134 13.00 20.38 -14.99
CA ALA A 134 11.73 20.10 -14.30
C ALA A 134 11.41 18.59 -14.09
N ILE A 135 12.45 17.74 -14.00
CA ILE A 135 12.32 16.36 -13.52
C ILE A 135 12.73 16.28 -12.05
N GLU A 136 12.00 15.46 -11.29
CA GLU A 136 12.34 15.07 -9.94
C GLU A 136 12.25 13.54 -9.84
N VAL A 137 13.22 12.94 -9.16
CA VAL A 137 13.20 11.52 -8.81
C VAL A 137 13.16 11.38 -7.31
N GLY A 138 12.44 10.36 -6.85
CA GLY A 138 12.35 10.04 -5.43
C GLY A 138 12.40 8.54 -5.20
N ALA A 139 13.03 8.17 -4.09
CA ALA A 139 13.06 6.80 -3.61
C ALA A 139 12.86 6.78 -2.11
N GLY A 140 12.27 5.70 -1.61
CA GLY A 140 12.02 5.55 -0.20
C GLY A 140 11.67 4.13 0.21
N ALA A 141 11.58 3.94 1.52
CA ALA A 141 11.09 2.71 2.12
C ALA A 141 9.93 3.05 3.06
N VAL A 142 8.90 2.25 3.03
CA VAL A 142 7.70 2.40 3.87
C VAL A 142 7.48 1.10 4.64
N HIS A 143 7.22 1.22 5.92
CA HIS A 143 6.93 0.13 6.83
C HIS A 143 5.47 0.17 7.26
N LEU A 144 4.77 -0.95 7.17
CA LEU A 144 3.45 -1.13 7.75
C LEU A 144 3.60 -1.39 9.25
N VAL A 145 3.06 -0.48 10.06
CA VAL A 145 3.21 -0.54 11.52
C VAL A 145 2.59 -1.82 12.09
N ASN A 146 3.21 -2.40 13.10
CA ASN A 146 2.82 -3.68 13.71
C ASN A 146 2.75 -4.83 12.68
N SER A 147 3.68 -4.85 11.74
CA SER A 147 3.86 -5.94 10.79
C SER A 147 5.34 -6.12 10.42
N ARG A 148 5.66 -7.20 9.72
CA ARG A 148 6.98 -7.39 9.10
C ARG A 148 7.06 -6.80 7.70
N VAL A 149 5.97 -6.23 7.19
CA VAL A 149 5.86 -5.77 5.81
C VAL A 149 6.61 -4.46 5.62
N TRP A 150 7.50 -4.45 4.65
CA TRP A 150 8.16 -3.27 4.11
C TRP A 150 7.82 -3.11 2.64
N THR A 151 7.84 -1.89 2.14
CA THR A 151 7.77 -1.61 0.71
C THR A 151 8.90 -0.70 0.29
N GLY A 152 9.59 -1.05 -0.79
CA GLY A 152 10.46 -0.14 -1.51
C GLY A 152 9.63 0.68 -2.49
N GLN A 153 9.80 1.99 -2.51
CA GLN A 153 9.08 2.89 -3.40
C GLN A 153 10.06 3.70 -4.25
N PHE A 154 9.70 3.90 -5.51
CA PHE A 154 10.43 4.74 -6.44
C PHE A 154 9.43 5.52 -7.31
N TYR A 155 9.75 6.78 -7.63
CA TYR A 155 8.95 7.56 -8.55
C TYR A 155 9.79 8.54 -9.37
N THR A 156 9.22 8.97 -10.49
CA THR A 156 9.70 10.08 -11.29
C THR A 156 8.55 11.06 -11.51
N LYS A 157 8.78 12.34 -11.26
CA LYS A 157 7.83 13.43 -11.48
C LYS A 157 8.38 14.35 -12.58
N LEU A 158 7.52 14.74 -13.50
CA LEU A 158 7.77 15.73 -14.54
C LEU A 158 6.80 16.90 -14.35
N ALA A 159 7.31 18.09 -14.06
CA ALA A 159 6.49 19.29 -14.11
C ALA A 159 6.32 19.73 -15.57
N LEU A 160 5.07 19.79 -16.01
CA LEU A 160 4.70 20.26 -17.34
C LEU A 160 4.68 21.79 -17.39
N HIS A 161 4.32 22.41 -16.27
CA HIS A 161 4.34 23.84 -16.06
C HIS A 161 4.64 24.13 -14.60
N GLU A 162 5.59 25.03 -14.34
CA GLU A 162 5.90 25.54 -13.01
C GLU A 162 5.47 27.01 -12.93
N GLY A 163 4.48 27.27 -12.08
CA GLY A 163 3.90 28.60 -11.91
C GLY A 163 4.73 29.46 -10.97
N TYR A 164 5.67 30.22 -11.52
CA TYR A 164 6.41 31.22 -10.74
C TYR A 164 5.48 32.29 -10.15
N HIS A 165 5.87 32.89 -9.04
CA HIS A 165 5.07 33.77 -8.17
C HIS A 165 4.26 34.86 -8.88
N GLN A 166 4.73 35.35 -10.02
CA GLN A 166 4.09 36.45 -10.75
C GLN A 166 3.12 36.00 -11.83
N PHE A 167 3.06 34.68 -12.11
CA PHE A 167 2.20 34.18 -13.16
C PHE A 167 0.90 33.58 -12.55
N PRO A 168 -0.27 33.92 -13.07
CA PRO A 168 -1.54 33.50 -12.48
C PRO A 168 -1.84 32.01 -12.65
N LEU A 169 -1.14 31.32 -13.60
CA LEU A 169 -1.38 29.91 -13.87
C LEU A 169 -0.82 29.02 -12.74
N PRO A 170 -1.56 27.97 -12.35
CA PRO A 170 -1.08 26.99 -11.41
C PRO A 170 0.00 26.10 -12.03
N SER A 171 0.83 25.50 -11.19
CA SER A 171 1.77 24.46 -11.58
C SER A 171 1.04 23.17 -11.90
N LEU A 172 1.53 22.42 -12.88
CA LEU A 172 0.98 21.15 -13.34
C LEU A 172 2.11 20.13 -13.47
N ALA A 173 1.94 18.96 -12.87
CA ALA A 173 2.89 17.86 -12.98
C ALA A 173 2.21 16.52 -13.21
N VAL A 174 2.96 15.59 -13.82
CA VAL A 174 2.63 14.17 -13.93
C VAL A 174 3.74 13.38 -13.24
N ARG A 175 3.34 12.35 -12.49
CA ARG A 175 4.27 11.46 -11.79
C ARG A 175 3.92 10.00 -12.08
N GLY A 176 4.95 9.20 -12.39
CA GLY A 176 4.87 7.75 -12.40
C GLY A 176 5.60 7.17 -11.20
N GLY A 177 5.00 6.25 -10.49
CA GLY A 177 5.58 5.62 -9.30
C GLY A 177 5.36 4.12 -9.25
N VAL A 178 6.20 3.44 -8.50
CA VAL A 178 6.08 2.02 -8.20
C VAL A 178 6.40 1.76 -6.74
N SER A 179 5.65 0.86 -6.14
CA SER A 179 5.87 0.32 -4.80
C SER A 179 5.90 -1.20 -4.89
N ARG A 180 6.86 -1.83 -4.24
CA ARG A 180 6.96 -3.29 -4.15
C ARG A 180 7.09 -3.74 -2.71
N MET A 181 6.25 -4.71 -2.33
CA MET A 181 6.29 -5.33 -1.01
C MET A 181 7.53 -6.20 -0.86
N MET A 182 8.07 -6.21 0.34
CA MET A 182 9.22 -7.00 0.77
C MET A 182 8.95 -7.59 2.14
N ASN A 183 9.71 -8.62 2.49
CA ASN A 183 9.68 -9.27 3.79
C ASN A 183 8.33 -9.95 4.14
N GLN A 184 7.60 -10.41 3.10
CA GLN A 184 6.40 -11.23 3.22
C GLN A 184 6.53 -12.44 2.29
N ASN A 185 6.42 -13.66 2.87
CA ASN A 185 6.66 -14.91 2.15
C ASN A 185 5.42 -15.46 1.43
N GLN A 186 4.22 -14.98 1.76
CA GLN A 186 2.98 -15.52 1.22
C GLN A 186 2.39 -14.66 0.10
N LEU A 187 2.80 -13.39 0.02
CA LEU A 187 2.27 -12.41 -0.91
C LEU A 187 3.39 -11.55 -1.50
N ASP A 188 3.48 -11.50 -2.82
CA ASP A 188 4.23 -10.49 -3.55
C ASP A 188 3.24 -9.47 -4.11
N LEU A 189 3.32 -8.23 -3.65
CA LEU A 189 2.43 -7.15 -4.05
C LEU A 189 3.23 -6.03 -4.69
N THR A 190 2.93 -5.75 -5.95
CA THR A 190 3.49 -4.60 -6.67
C THR A 190 2.36 -3.63 -7.02
N VAL A 191 2.58 -2.36 -6.75
CA VAL A 191 1.63 -1.29 -7.05
C VAL A 191 2.32 -0.26 -7.93
N ALA A 192 1.81 -0.06 -9.14
CA ALA A 192 2.20 1.04 -10.00
C ALA A 192 1.19 2.18 -9.85
N SER A 193 1.67 3.41 -9.95
CA SER A 193 0.83 4.61 -9.90
C SER A 193 1.13 5.56 -11.04
N LEU A 194 0.09 6.23 -11.53
CA LEU A 194 0.18 7.36 -12.43
C LEU A 194 -0.62 8.52 -11.85
N ASP A 195 0.05 9.63 -11.61
CA ASP A 195 -0.49 10.77 -10.89
C ASP A 195 -0.51 12.02 -11.77
N ALA A 196 -1.56 12.82 -11.65
CA ALA A 196 -1.63 14.18 -12.18
C ALA A 196 -1.93 15.13 -11.03
N THR A 197 -1.12 16.19 -10.88
CA THR A 197 -1.19 17.14 -9.76
C THR A 197 -1.21 18.56 -10.24
N VAL A 198 -2.04 19.36 -9.59
CA VAL A 198 -2.10 20.82 -9.77
C VAL A 198 -1.79 21.48 -8.44
N SER A 199 -0.92 22.48 -8.42
CA SER A 199 -0.58 23.23 -7.21
C SER A 199 -0.44 24.73 -7.50
N LYS A 200 -0.53 25.54 -6.44
CA LYS A 200 -0.23 26.96 -6.52
C LYS A 200 0.66 27.37 -5.37
N HIS A 201 1.72 28.06 -5.71
CA HIS A 201 2.68 28.55 -4.74
C HIS A 201 2.27 29.94 -4.21
N PHE A 202 2.30 30.09 -2.88
CA PHE A 202 2.09 31.36 -2.19
C PHE A 202 3.26 31.62 -1.23
N GLY A 203 3.94 32.75 -1.43
CA GLY A 203 4.98 33.23 -0.51
C GLY A 203 4.42 34.29 0.43
N ILE A 204 4.72 34.18 1.71
CA ILE A 204 4.31 35.16 2.73
C ILE A 204 5.55 35.70 3.45
N GLY A 205 5.74 37.02 3.41
CA GLY A 205 6.82 37.69 4.12
C GLY A 205 8.25 37.29 3.71
N GLY A 206 8.42 36.68 2.55
CA GLY A 206 9.73 36.27 2.00
C GLY A 206 10.37 35.05 2.66
N THR A 207 9.78 34.50 3.71
CA THR A 207 10.33 33.35 4.46
C THR A 207 9.41 32.15 4.55
N TRP A 208 8.10 32.39 4.53
CA TRP A 208 7.10 31.34 4.58
C TRP A 208 6.61 31.00 3.17
N ARG A 209 6.47 29.73 2.92
CA ARG A 209 5.93 29.17 1.69
C ARG A 209 4.74 28.28 1.99
N PHE A 210 3.71 28.41 1.17
CA PHE A 210 2.46 27.70 1.29
C PHE A 210 2.00 27.23 -0.08
N ASP A 211 1.92 25.92 -0.26
CA ASP A 211 1.64 25.31 -1.54
C ASP A 211 0.44 24.35 -1.44
N PRO A 212 -0.81 24.80 -1.57
CA PRO A 212 -1.94 23.93 -1.71
C PRO A 212 -1.88 23.17 -3.03
N TYR A 213 -2.30 21.92 -3.01
CA TYR A 213 -2.35 21.08 -4.20
C TYR A 213 -3.53 20.12 -4.18
N VAL A 214 -3.97 19.74 -5.37
CA VAL A 214 -4.96 18.72 -5.61
C VAL A 214 -4.46 17.78 -6.70
N GLY A 215 -4.90 16.56 -6.69
CA GLY A 215 -4.48 15.61 -7.70
C GLY A 215 -5.40 14.42 -7.86
N PHE A 216 -5.16 13.72 -8.94
CA PHE A 216 -5.77 12.46 -9.28
C PHE A 216 -4.68 11.42 -9.49
N ASN A 217 -4.93 10.22 -9.01
CA ASN A 217 -4.01 9.11 -9.07
C ASN A 217 -4.74 7.85 -9.54
N LEU A 218 -4.15 7.18 -10.52
CA LEU A 218 -4.56 5.85 -10.97
C LEU A 218 -3.57 4.82 -10.44
N LEU A 219 -4.07 3.84 -9.70
CA LEU A 219 -3.31 2.70 -9.22
C LEU A 219 -3.57 1.48 -10.08
N MET A 220 -2.51 0.74 -10.37
CA MET A 220 -2.54 -0.62 -10.89
C MET A 220 -1.90 -1.54 -9.86
N ILE A 221 -2.66 -2.47 -9.32
CA ILE A 221 -2.26 -3.36 -8.23
C ILE A 221 -2.11 -4.77 -8.79
N VAL A 222 -0.93 -5.37 -8.59
CA VAL A 222 -0.58 -6.69 -9.10
C VAL A 222 -0.15 -7.57 -7.91
N PRO A 223 -1.07 -8.35 -7.33
CA PRO A 223 -0.73 -9.32 -6.31
C PRO A 223 -0.37 -10.67 -6.95
N ARG A 224 0.55 -11.37 -6.33
CA ARG A 224 0.87 -12.77 -6.59
C ARG A 224 0.98 -13.52 -5.28
N SER A 225 0.36 -14.69 -5.21
CA SER A 225 0.45 -15.58 -4.07
C SER A 225 1.57 -16.58 -4.32
N GLU A 226 2.34 -16.83 -3.27
CA GLU A 226 3.21 -18.00 -3.19
C GLU A 226 2.40 -19.25 -2.83
N VAL A 227 3.07 -20.40 -2.79
CA VAL A 227 2.45 -21.64 -2.30
C VAL A 227 2.17 -21.50 -0.81
N ILE A 228 0.92 -21.75 -0.43
CA ILE A 228 0.45 -21.62 0.95
C ILE A 228 0.15 -23.00 1.48
N ASP A 229 0.84 -23.35 2.57
CA ASP A 229 0.56 -24.51 3.37
C ASP A 229 -0.35 -24.10 4.57
N PRO A 230 -1.60 -24.58 4.63
CA PRO A 230 -2.52 -24.26 5.72
C PRO A 230 -2.24 -25.04 7.00
N THR A 231 -1.38 -26.04 6.95
CA THR A 231 -1.06 -26.99 8.03
C THR A 231 0.45 -27.16 8.24
N PRO A 232 1.23 -26.06 8.40
CA PRO A 232 2.70 -26.11 8.39
C PRO A 232 3.33 -26.94 9.51
N ASN A 233 2.55 -27.35 10.51
CA ASN A 233 3.02 -28.20 11.62
C ASN A 233 2.75 -29.69 11.40
N VAL A 234 2.15 -30.06 10.26
CA VAL A 234 1.90 -31.44 9.90
C VAL A 234 2.97 -31.90 8.92
N ASP A 235 3.70 -32.95 9.27
CA ASP A 235 4.71 -33.53 8.37
C ASP A 235 4.02 -34.53 7.43
N PRO A 236 3.94 -34.28 6.12
CA PRO A 236 3.30 -35.18 5.17
C PRO A 236 4.08 -36.48 4.96
N LEU A 237 5.32 -36.59 5.43
CA LEU A 237 6.13 -37.82 5.34
C LEU A 237 5.84 -38.81 6.48
N VAL A 238 5.08 -38.37 7.49
CA VAL A 238 4.64 -39.25 8.58
C VAL A 238 3.44 -40.07 8.11
N MET A 239 3.50 -41.39 8.32
CA MET A 239 2.44 -42.32 7.94
C MET A 239 1.09 -41.88 8.52
N GLY A 240 0.09 -41.75 7.68
CA GLY A 240 -1.24 -41.22 8.00
C GLY A 240 -1.45 -39.74 7.67
N ASN A 241 -0.40 -39.01 7.30
CA ASN A 241 -0.46 -37.59 6.94
C ASN A 241 -0.27 -37.37 5.44
N GLU A 242 -0.30 -38.41 4.61
CA GLU A 242 0.01 -38.34 3.17
C GLU A 242 -0.93 -37.39 2.41
N MET A 243 -2.16 -37.20 2.92
CA MET A 243 -3.13 -36.27 2.35
C MET A 243 -2.75 -34.80 2.58
N ASP A 244 -1.89 -34.51 3.55
CA ASP A 244 -1.50 -33.13 3.89
C ASP A 244 -0.69 -32.48 2.77
N ALA A 245 0.12 -33.22 2.05
CA ALA A 245 0.85 -32.71 0.90
C ALA A 245 -0.06 -32.15 -0.21
N THR A 246 -1.33 -32.59 -0.26
CA THR A 246 -2.34 -32.09 -1.21
C THR A 246 -3.10 -30.88 -0.74
N ASN A 247 -2.89 -30.46 0.51
CA ASN A 247 -3.59 -29.32 1.12
C ASN A 247 -2.97 -27.97 0.76
N SER A 248 -1.73 -27.95 0.28
CA SER A 248 -1.08 -26.73 -0.20
C SER A 248 -1.79 -26.19 -1.44
N PHE A 249 -1.97 -24.89 -1.48
CA PHE A 249 -2.66 -24.22 -2.58
C PHE A 249 -1.99 -22.89 -2.97
N VAL A 250 -2.38 -22.36 -4.10
CA VAL A 250 -1.99 -21.03 -4.62
C VAL A 250 -3.27 -20.29 -4.99
N PHE A 251 -3.37 -19.01 -4.66
CA PHE A 251 -4.45 -18.19 -5.19
C PHE A 251 -4.23 -17.95 -6.68
N LYS A 252 -5.32 -17.86 -7.43
CA LYS A 252 -5.24 -17.49 -8.86
C LYS A 252 -4.63 -16.11 -9.00
N ASP A 253 -3.79 -15.95 -10.01
CA ASP A 253 -3.22 -14.66 -10.38
C ASP A 253 -4.34 -13.64 -10.61
N GLN A 254 -4.25 -12.52 -9.91
CA GLN A 254 -5.19 -11.41 -10.03
C GLN A 254 -4.59 -10.34 -10.92
N ASN A 255 -5.20 -10.13 -12.07
CA ASN A 255 -4.82 -9.07 -12.99
C ASN A 255 -5.90 -7.97 -13.00
N ASN A 256 -5.53 -6.79 -13.50
CA ASN A 256 -6.45 -5.69 -13.73
C ASN A 256 -7.16 -5.19 -12.46
N ILE A 257 -6.45 -5.11 -11.34
CA ILE A 257 -6.95 -4.40 -10.17
C ILE A 257 -6.57 -2.93 -10.31
N TYR A 258 -7.55 -2.10 -10.62
CA TYR A 258 -7.36 -0.65 -10.76
C TYR A 258 -8.13 0.08 -9.67
N ARG A 259 -7.50 1.08 -9.05
CA ARG A 259 -8.13 1.95 -8.06
C ARG A 259 -7.84 3.41 -8.42
N ASN A 260 -8.87 4.22 -8.38
CA ASN A 260 -8.74 5.66 -8.54
C ASN A 260 -8.62 6.32 -7.18
N ARG A 261 -7.72 7.30 -7.05
CA ARG A 261 -7.58 8.11 -5.84
C ARG A 261 -7.66 9.60 -6.19
N PHE A 262 -8.39 10.34 -5.39
CA PHE A 262 -8.38 11.80 -5.39
C PHE A 262 -7.65 12.25 -4.15
N LEU A 263 -6.85 13.28 -4.28
CA LEU A 263 -6.09 13.82 -3.17
C LEU A 263 -6.18 15.33 -3.09
N VAL A 264 -6.12 15.83 -1.89
CA VAL A 264 -5.98 17.24 -1.56
C VAL A 264 -4.93 17.35 -0.48
N GLY A 265 -3.99 18.25 -0.67
CA GLY A 265 -2.89 18.43 0.25
C GLY A 265 -2.38 19.85 0.30
N MET A 266 -1.46 20.06 1.20
CA MET A 266 -0.88 21.35 1.48
C MET A 266 0.52 21.20 2.04
N LYS A 267 1.50 21.87 1.41
CA LYS A 267 2.86 21.96 1.91
C LYS A 267 3.08 23.32 2.54
N PHE A 268 3.62 23.32 3.74
CA PHE A 268 4.17 24.49 4.43
C PHE A 268 5.67 24.36 4.47
N GLN A 269 6.37 25.43 4.20
CA GLN A 269 7.82 25.47 4.28
C GLN A 269 8.28 26.74 4.96
N TYR A 270 9.22 26.58 5.89
CA TYR A 270 9.91 27.67 6.55
C TYR A 270 11.41 27.43 6.44
N TYR A 271 12.10 28.25 5.67
CA TYR A 271 13.48 28.01 5.25
C TYR A 271 13.66 26.61 4.66
N ILE A 272 14.41 25.76 5.37
CA ILE A 272 14.70 24.38 5.00
C ILE A 272 13.73 23.36 5.59
N VAL A 273 12.91 23.74 6.57
CA VAL A 273 11.97 22.83 7.22
C VAL A 273 10.64 22.86 6.49
N GLN A 274 10.12 21.68 6.17
CA GLN A 274 8.81 21.54 5.54
C GLN A 274 7.90 20.62 6.34
N LEU A 275 6.61 20.92 6.25
CA LEU A 275 5.51 20.08 6.72
C LEU A 275 4.52 19.94 5.56
N THR A 276 4.15 18.72 5.21
CA THR A 276 3.09 18.46 4.25
C THR A 276 1.97 17.67 4.91
N VAL A 277 0.73 18.03 4.64
CA VAL A 277 -0.47 17.28 5.05
C VAL A 277 -1.28 16.95 3.80
N GLU A 278 -1.82 15.74 3.76
CA GLU A 278 -2.59 15.24 2.60
C GLU A 278 -3.75 14.37 3.07
N ALA A 279 -4.90 14.53 2.43
CA ALA A 279 -6.03 13.63 2.53
C ALA A 279 -6.27 12.99 1.16
N THR A 280 -6.34 11.66 1.13
CA THR A 280 -6.54 10.88 -0.09
C THR A 280 -7.82 10.05 0.04
N PHE A 281 -8.58 9.97 -1.04
CA PHE A 281 -9.84 9.25 -1.13
C PHE A 281 -9.75 8.25 -2.28
N ALA A 282 -9.67 6.96 -1.96
CA ALA A 282 -9.69 5.88 -2.95
C ALA A 282 -11.14 5.42 -3.17
N THR A 283 -11.51 5.25 -4.44
CA THR A 283 -12.82 4.67 -4.80
C THR A 283 -12.90 3.21 -4.37
N ALA A 284 -14.09 2.63 -4.32
CA ALA A 284 -14.27 1.19 -4.12
C ALA A 284 -13.58 0.37 -5.22
N GLY A 285 -13.32 -0.89 -4.96
CA GLY A 285 -12.83 -1.85 -5.94
C GLY A 285 -13.83 -2.03 -7.08
N THR A 286 -13.33 -2.45 -8.24
CA THR A 286 -14.17 -2.74 -9.42
C THR A 286 -13.94 -4.19 -9.83
N SER A 287 -15.03 -4.95 -9.91
CA SER A 287 -15.01 -6.31 -10.39
C SER A 287 -15.03 -6.34 -11.92
N ILE A 288 -14.51 -7.40 -12.50
CA ILE A 288 -14.66 -7.63 -13.95
C ILE A 288 -16.15 -7.85 -14.27
N ASP A 289 -16.88 -8.41 -13.32
CA ASP A 289 -18.31 -8.74 -13.42
C ASP A 289 -19.23 -7.49 -13.36
N ASP A 290 -18.72 -6.34 -12.89
CA ASP A 290 -19.48 -5.08 -12.88
C ASP A 290 -19.64 -4.47 -14.29
N ARG A 291 -19.18 -5.16 -15.33
CA ARG A 291 -19.37 -4.72 -16.71
C ARG A 291 -20.81 -4.90 -17.16
N PRO A 292 -21.42 -3.93 -17.89
CA PRO A 292 -22.76 -4.07 -18.41
C PRO A 292 -22.90 -5.35 -19.26
N GLY A 293 -23.90 -6.16 -18.95
CA GLY A 293 -24.20 -7.40 -19.68
C GLY A 293 -23.57 -8.68 -19.11
N VAL A 294 -22.80 -8.59 -18.05
CA VAL A 294 -22.32 -9.77 -17.31
C VAL A 294 -23.27 -10.06 -16.16
N THR A 295 -23.90 -11.23 -16.16
CA THR A 295 -24.73 -11.69 -15.03
C THR A 295 -23.82 -12.26 -13.93
N ASP A 296 -23.95 -11.75 -12.73
CA ASP A 296 -23.27 -12.30 -11.54
C ASP A 296 -23.85 -13.69 -11.22
N THR A 297 -23.16 -14.73 -11.66
CA THR A 297 -23.55 -16.14 -11.46
C THR A 297 -22.75 -16.82 -10.36
N CYS A 298 -22.20 -16.05 -9.44
CA CYS A 298 -21.40 -16.56 -8.34
C CYS A 298 -22.25 -17.28 -7.28
N ALA A 299 -22.64 -18.53 -7.55
CA ALA A 299 -23.17 -19.40 -6.52
C ALA A 299 -22.02 -19.88 -5.60
N PRO A 300 -22.25 -20.02 -4.28
CA PRO A 300 -21.30 -20.70 -3.39
C PRO A 300 -20.98 -22.09 -3.97
N MET A 301 -19.74 -22.42 -4.18
CA MET A 301 -19.24 -23.64 -4.84
C MET A 301 -19.25 -23.64 -6.39
N SER A 302 -19.58 -22.55 -7.05
CA SER A 302 -19.42 -22.50 -8.51
C SER A 302 -17.94 -22.32 -8.86
N MET A 303 -17.39 -23.28 -9.61
CA MET A 303 -16.05 -23.18 -10.21
C MET A 303 -16.02 -22.23 -11.43
N THR A 304 -16.98 -21.32 -11.56
CA THR A 304 -17.03 -20.39 -12.68
C THR A 304 -15.98 -19.30 -12.52
N THR A 305 -15.25 -19.02 -13.56
CA THR A 305 -14.09 -18.11 -13.61
C THR A 305 -14.42 -16.66 -13.23
N ASN A 306 -15.70 -16.29 -13.23
CA ASN A 306 -16.12 -14.91 -12.95
C ASN A 306 -16.06 -14.57 -11.44
N CYS A 307 -16.39 -15.51 -10.57
CA CYS A 307 -16.38 -15.30 -9.13
C CYS A 307 -14.99 -15.00 -8.56
N ASP A 308 -13.95 -15.53 -9.20
CA ASP A 308 -12.58 -15.31 -8.81
C ASP A 308 -12.08 -13.86 -9.04
N ALA A 309 -12.81 -13.09 -9.86
CA ALA A 309 -12.47 -11.72 -10.23
C ALA A 309 -13.31 -10.67 -9.50
N LYS A 310 -14.19 -11.07 -8.57
CA LYS A 310 -15.00 -10.16 -7.77
C LYS A 310 -14.13 -9.38 -6.79
N ASP A 311 -14.27 -8.06 -6.81
CA ASP A 311 -13.58 -7.14 -5.89
C ASP A 311 -14.62 -6.43 -5.01
N ALA A 312 -14.72 -6.86 -3.76
CA ALA A 312 -15.61 -6.28 -2.76
C ALA A 312 -14.93 -5.20 -1.90
N ALA A 313 -13.74 -4.72 -2.30
CA ALA A 313 -12.99 -3.73 -1.56
C ALA A 313 -13.78 -2.41 -1.45
N ALA A 314 -14.04 -1.97 -0.22
CA ALA A 314 -14.69 -0.70 0.04
C ALA A 314 -13.79 0.50 -0.33
N GLY A 315 -14.39 1.67 -0.47
CA GLY A 315 -13.63 2.93 -0.59
C GLY A 315 -12.80 3.18 0.67
N GLN A 316 -11.66 3.82 0.52
CA GLN A 316 -10.72 4.07 1.62
C GLN A 316 -10.39 5.55 1.72
N ARG A 317 -10.11 5.99 2.94
CA ARG A 317 -9.61 7.34 3.24
C ARG A 317 -8.26 7.22 3.91
N THR A 318 -7.30 8.01 3.43
CA THR A 318 -5.96 8.06 4.00
C THR A 318 -5.66 9.49 4.41
N PHE A 319 -5.18 9.66 5.63
CA PHE A 319 -4.60 10.91 6.12
C PHE A 319 -3.11 10.73 6.27
N SER A 320 -2.35 11.63 5.67
CA SER A 320 -0.90 11.56 5.65
C SER A 320 -0.29 12.88 6.08
N PHE A 321 0.83 12.81 6.76
CA PHE A 321 1.67 13.97 6.99
C PHE A 321 3.14 13.61 6.74
N SER A 322 3.91 14.59 6.33
CA SER A 322 5.32 14.47 6.02
C SER A 322 6.08 15.61 6.67
N LEU A 323 7.13 15.30 7.39
CA LEU A 323 8.07 16.26 7.93
C LEU A 323 9.41 16.08 7.24
N GLY A 324 10.04 17.16 6.80
CA GLY A 324 11.27 17.05 6.04
C GLY A 324 12.14 18.28 6.02
N LEU A 325 13.29 18.07 5.39
CA LEU A 325 14.30 19.10 5.13
C LEU A 325 14.48 19.24 3.62
N ASP A 326 14.46 20.47 3.14
CA ASP A 326 14.56 20.85 1.74
C ASP A 326 15.81 21.75 1.56
N PHE A 327 16.76 21.30 0.70
CA PHE A 327 18.07 21.93 0.53
C PHE A 327 18.28 22.39 -0.91
#